data_417b214f8ea1d94280f9b1b3d5f09727
#
_entry.id   417b214f8ea1d94280f9b1b3d5f09727
#
_cell.length_a   1.000
_cell.length_b   1.000
_cell.length_c   1.000
_cell.angle_alpha   90.00
_cell.angle_beta   90.00
_cell.angle_gamma   90.00
#
_symmetry.space_group_name_H-M   'P 1'
#
loop_
_entity.id
_entity.type
_entity.pdbx_description
1 polymer ?
#
loop_
_entity_poly.entity_id
_entity_poly.type
_entity_poly.pdbx_seq_one_letter_code
_entity_poly.pdbx_strand_id
1 'polypeptide(L)'
;MASDDPPRDHPSRRREEGIIGPRELDYTESSRVAELEEGRFVVATDNDGTPNVDADEEIPSEEERTIEERGKFASQQMARYVSDRDADFGFALTASFEESIEQRELFSDDVATAFGDIAQWYASQVEADASPAEVLGILLLASDTDVTFPTKVLAPVLREQGLTLDDSIGDLVEALAGDGLQIPPPNEK
;
A
#
# COMPACT_ATOMS: atom_id res chain seq x y z
N MET A 1 52.41 75.21 -13.71
CA MET A 1 53.01 73.86 -13.52
C MET A 1 51.92 73.00 -12.93
N ALA A 2 51.26 72.26 -13.78
CA ALA A 2 50.22 71.29 -13.43
C ALA A 2 50.90 69.96 -13.08
N SER A 3 50.57 69.41 -11.93
CA SER A 3 50.90 68.09 -11.61
C SER A 3 49.66 67.22 -11.69
N ASP A 4 49.66 66.39 -12.71
CA ASP A 4 48.65 65.42 -13.05
C ASP A 4 48.94 64.19 -12.20
N ASP A 5 48.00 63.80 -11.33
CA ASP A 5 48.07 62.58 -10.53
C ASP A 5 46.95 61.65 -11.03
N PRO A 6 47.29 60.44 -11.54
CA PRO A 6 46.31 59.56 -12.10
C PRO A 6 45.47 58.86 -11.00
N PRO A 7 44.22 58.51 -11.26
CA PRO A 7 43.35 57.86 -10.29
C PRO A 7 43.84 56.43 -9.99
N ARG A 8 43.92 56.13 -8.72
CA ARG A 8 44.23 54.77 -8.20
C ARG A 8 43.01 53.89 -8.43
N ASP A 9 43.23 52.93 -9.29
CA ASP A 9 42.33 51.81 -9.54
C ASP A 9 42.22 50.95 -8.25
N HIS A 10 41.02 50.92 -7.69
CA HIS A 10 40.73 49.97 -6.61
C HIS A 10 40.43 48.60 -7.24
N PRO A 11 41.10 47.51 -6.85
CA PRO A 11 40.78 46.20 -7.35
C PRO A 11 39.39 45.80 -6.87
N SER A 12 38.48 45.60 -7.82
CA SER A 12 37.22 44.95 -7.62
C SER A 12 37.43 43.59 -6.92
N ARG A 13 36.91 43.44 -5.72
CA ARG A 13 36.89 42.18 -5.03
C ARG A 13 36.14 41.16 -5.92
N ARG A 14 36.90 40.20 -6.50
CA ARG A 14 36.33 39.01 -7.06
C ARG A 14 35.50 38.35 -5.94
N ARG A 15 34.21 38.23 -6.17
CA ARG A 15 33.35 37.31 -5.41
C ARG A 15 33.98 35.92 -5.57
N GLU A 16 34.42 35.33 -4.49
CA GLU A 16 34.77 33.92 -4.44
C GLU A 16 33.46 33.14 -4.65
N GLU A 17 33.24 32.67 -5.85
CA GLU A 17 32.15 31.75 -6.16
C GLU A 17 32.42 30.46 -5.40
N GLY A 18 31.56 30.13 -4.43
CA GLY A 18 31.49 28.79 -3.83
C GLY A 18 31.52 28.69 -2.31
N ILE A 19 31.62 29.80 -1.56
CA ILE A 19 31.50 29.73 -0.09
C ILE A 19 30.20 30.42 0.33
N ILE A 20 29.20 29.60 0.69
CA ILE A 20 27.94 30.06 1.25
C ILE A 20 28.18 30.41 2.72
N GLY A 21 27.95 31.66 3.10
CA GLY A 21 28.10 32.12 4.49
C GLY A 21 26.94 31.60 5.37
N PRO A 22 27.14 31.49 6.71
CA PRO A 22 26.11 31.00 7.62
C PRO A 22 24.77 31.76 7.54
N ARG A 23 24.76 33.03 7.15
CA ARG A 23 23.55 33.83 6.95
C ARG A 23 22.83 33.52 5.64
N GLU A 24 23.52 33.02 4.63
CA GLU A 24 22.95 32.60 3.37
C GLU A 24 22.32 31.20 3.44
N LEU A 25 22.58 30.50 4.53
CA LEU A 25 21.95 29.21 4.89
C LEU A 25 20.70 29.38 5.75
N ASP A 26 20.45 30.60 6.25
CA ASP A 26 19.23 30.90 7.01
C ASP A 26 18.07 31.12 6.02
N TYR A 27 17.33 30.05 5.75
CA TYR A 27 16.17 30.05 4.87
C TYR A 27 14.95 30.75 5.48
N THR A 28 14.96 31.05 6.79
CA THR A 28 13.82 31.68 7.48
C THR A 28 13.59 33.13 7.05
N GLU A 29 14.61 33.81 6.55
CA GLU A 29 14.52 35.18 6.01
C GLU A 29 14.10 35.20 4.52
N SER A 30 13.89 34.06 3.89
CA SER A 30 13.49 33.99 2.49
C SER A 30 12.01 34.35 2.32
N SER A 31 11.70 35.20 1.31
CA SER A 31 10.30 35.48 0.93
C SER A 31 9.51 34.27 0.45
N ARG A 32 10.16 33.12 0.30
CA ARG A 32 9.55 31.84 -0.10
C ARG A 32 9.25 30.94 1.09
N VAL A 33 9.51 31.41 2.31
CA VAL A 33 9.30 30.68 3.55
C VAL A 33 8.29 31.45 4.39
N ALA A 34 7.26 30.75 4.84
CA ALA A 34 6.33 31.25 5.84
C ALA A 34 6.38 30.39 7.09
N GLU A 35 6.37 31.01 8.26
CA GLU A 35 6.29 30.34 9.54
C GLU A 35 4.81 30.01 9.84
N LEU A 36 4.51 28.73 10.11
CA LEU A 36 3.18 28.26 10.49
C LEU A 36 2.96 28.36 12.00
N GLU A 37 3.95 27.91 12.76
CA GLU A 37 3.99 27.87 14.21
C GLU A 37 5.45 28.00 14.66
N GLU A 38 5.67 28.22 15.95
CA GLU A 38 7.02 28.38 16.49
C GLU A 38 7.94 27.21 16.09
N GLY A 39 8.87 27.50 15.18
CA GLY A 39 9.84 26.52 14.66
C GLY A 39 9.35 25.62 13.50
N ARG A 40 8.16 25.85 12.94
CA ARG A 40 7.65 25.13 11.76
C ARG A 40 7.53 26.06 10.57
N PHE A 41 8.15 25.69 9.46
CA PHE A 41 8.22 26.53 8.25
C PHE A 41 7.66 25.80 7.03
N VAL A 42 6.96 26.53 6.17
CA VAL A 42 6.55 26.08 4.82
C VAL A 42 7.37 26.79 3.78
N VAL A 43 7.90 26.03 2.85
CA VAL A 43 8.70 26.54 1.72
C VAL A 43 7.90 26.39 0.44
N ALA A 44 7.71 27.49 -0.30
CA ALA A 44 7.11 27.43 -1.63
C ALA A 44 8.06 26.72 -2.60
N THR A 45 7.58 25.63 -3.21
CA THR A 45 8.32 24.89 -4.24
C THR A 45 8.11 25.49 -5.63
N ASP A 46 7.10 26.32 -5.81
CA ASP A 46 6.79 27.01 -7.06
C ASP A 46 7.33 28.44 -7.09
N ASN A 47 7.35 29.04 -8.28
CA ASN A 47 7.98 30.36 -8.51
C ASN A 47 7.05 31.55 -8.14
N ASP A 48 5.90 31.31 -7.55
CA ASP A 48 4.82 32.27 -7.34
C ASP A 48 4.85 33.04 -6.00
N GLY A 49 5.99 33.13 -5.34
CA GLY A 49 6.15 34.00 -4.18
C GLY A 49 5.96 33.36 -2.82
N THR A 50 5.60 34.16 -1.82
CA THR A 50 5.41 33.71 -0.44
C THR A 50 4.24 32.72 -0.36
N PRO A 51 4.39 31.57 0.31
CA PRO A 51 3.27 30.67 0.54
C PRO A 51 2.15 31.42 1.25
N ASN A 52 0.94 31.40 0.68
CA ASN A 52 -0.23 31.92 1.36
C ASN A 52 -0.62 30.92 2.44
N VAL A 53 -0.16 31.16 3.64
CA VAL A 53 -0.57 30.42 4.83
C VAL A 53 -1.68 31.24 5.44
N ASP A 54 -2.93 30.92 5.07
CA ASP A 54 -4.06 31.42 5.82
C ASP A 54 -3.94 30.84 7.24
N ALA A 55 -3.50 31.67 8.16
CA ALA A 55 -3.23 31.30 9.56
C ALA A 55 -4.51 30.86 10.33
N ASP A 56 -5.65 30.80 9.64
CA ASP A 56 -6.93 30.43 10.19
C ASP A 56 -7.38 28.98 9.83
N GLU A 57 -6.65 28.26 8.98
CA GLU A 57 -6.83 26.82 8.87
C GLU A 57 -5.81 26.12 9.77
N GLU A 58 -6.11 26.07 11.06
CA GLU A 58 -5.48 25.12 11.98
C GLU A 58 -5.65 23.73 11.39
N ILE A 59 -4.56 23.17 10.84
CA ILE A 59 -4.55 21.74 10.46
C ILE A 59 -4.69 21.01 11.78
N PRO A 60 -5.83 20.36 12.06
CA PRO A 60 -6.05 19.72 13.35
C PRO A 60 -4.92 18.75 13.62
N SER A 61 -4.34 18.79 14.83
CA SER A 61 -3.35 17.81 15.24
C SER A 61 -3.93 16.40 15.13
N GLU A 62 -3.11 15.37 15.02
CA GLU A 62 -3.63 13.97 14.94
C GLU A 62 -4.54 13.63 16.12
N GLU A 63 -4.32 14.25 17.26
CA GLU A 63 -5.11 14.07 18.49
C GLU A 63 -6.48 14.74 18.41
N GLU A 64 -6.64 15.80 17.64
CA GLU A 64 -7.89 16.55 17.48
C GLU A 64 -8.79 15.99 16.38
N ARG A 65 -8.26 15.14 15.51
CA ARG A 65 -9.03 14.50 14.44
C ARG A 65 -9.97 13.44 15.01
N THR A 66 -11.19 13.43 14.52
CA THR A 66 -12.15 12.35 14.80
C THR A 66 -11.63 11.01 14.26
N ILE A 67 -12.16 9.91 14.77
CA ILE A 67 -11.84 8.56 14.27
C ILE A 67 -12.10 8.45 12.77
N GLU A 68 -13.19 9.08 12.28
CA GLU A 68 -13.55 9.08 10.86
C GLU A 68 -12.53 9.84 10.00
N GLU A 69 -12.06 10.99 10.46
CA GLU A 69 -11.05 11.79 9.76
C GLU A 69 -9.70 11.09 9.73
N ARG A 70 -9.31 10.46 10.84
CA ARG A 70 -8.10 9.62 10.89
C ARG A 70 -8.20 8.43 9.93
N GLY A 71 -9.37 7.79 9.87
CA GLY A 71 -9.63 6.71 8.94
C GLY A 71 -9.53 7.13 7.48
N LYS A 72 -10.09 8.28 7.10
CA LYS A 72 -9.97 8.85 5.75
C LYS A 72 -8.53 9.17 5.39
N PHE A 73 -7.80 9.79 6.30
CA PHE A 73 -6.39 10.11 6.08
C PHE A 73 -5.54 8.83 5.90
N ALA A 74 -5.70 7.84 6.78
CA ALA A 74 -5.01 6.56 6.66
C ALA A 74 -5.33 5.86 5.33
N SER A 75 -6.60 5.85 4.91
CA SER A 75 -7.02 5.27 3.62
C SER A 75 -6.39 5.98 2.43
N GLN A 76 -6.26 7.31 2.46
CA GLN A 76 -5.61 8.08 1.40
C GLN A 76 -4.10 7.79 1.33
N GLN A 77 -3.44 7.68 2.47
CA GLN A 77 -2.02 7.33 2.52
C GLN A 77 -1.78 5.91 2.00
N MET A 78 -2.65 4.98 2.40
CA MET A 78 -2.57 3.59 1.91
C MET A 78 -2.82 3.50 0.40
N ALA A 79 -3.79 4.26 -0.13
CA ALA A 79 -4.05 4.32 -1.57
C ALA A 79 -2.83 4.82 -2.35
N ARG A 80 -2.14 5.87 -1.87
CA ARG A 80 -0.89 6.35 -2.47
C ARG A 80 0.19 5.28 -2.39
N TYR A 81 0.39 4.69 -1.23
CA TYR A 81 1.38 3.64 -1.01
C TYR A 81 1.21 2.47 -1.98
N VAL A 82 -0.03 2.01 -2.18
CA VAL A 82 -0.33 0.92 -3.13
C VAL A 82 -0.12 1.37 -4.57
N SER A 83 -0.52 2.61 -4.92
CA SER A 83 -0.37 3.14 -6.28
C SER A 83 1.08 3.38 -6.70
N ASP A 84 1.98 3.64 -5.75
CA ASP A 84 3.40 3.91 -6.03
C ASP A 84 4.21 2.63 -6.27
N ARG A 85 3.56 1.45 -6.20
CA ARG A 85 4.20 0.16 -6.48
C ARG A 85 4.12 -0.16 -7.97
N ASP A 86 5.22 -0.67 -8.50
CA ASP A 86 5.32 -1.13 -9.90
C ASP A 86 4.83 -2.57 -10.00
N ALA A 87 3.51 -2.75 -9.92
CA ALA A 87 2.83 -4.04 -10.05
C ALA A 87 1.39 -3.83 -10.54
N ASP A 88 0.91 -4.72 -11.39
CA ASP A 88 -0.45 -4.62 -11.97
C ASP A 88 -1.55 -4.85 -10.94
N PHE A 89 -1.29 -5.69 -9.93
CA PHE A 89 -2.21 -6.04 -8.86
C PHE A 89 -1.51 -5.91 -7.51
N GLY A 90 -2.16 -5.25 -6.56
CA GLY A 90 -1.59 -5.10 -5.24
C GLY A 90 -2.64 -4.80 -4.20
N PHE A 91 -2.33 -5.18 -2.98
CA PHE A 91 -3.11 -4.79 -1.82
C PHE A 91 -2.21 -4.59 -0.60
N ALA A 92 -2.68 -3.74 0.31
CA ALA A 92 -2.16 -3.63 1.65
C ALA A 92 -3.36 -3.61 2.60
N LEU A 93 -3.40 -4.55 3.52
CA LEU A 93 -4.53 -4.78 4.42
C LEU A 93 -4.06 -4.68 5.87
N THR A 94 -4.95 -4.15 6.69
CA THR A 94 -4.90 -4.29 8.14
C THR A 94 -6.25 -4.82 8.58
N ALA A 95 -6.26 -5.96 9.24
CA ALA A 95 -7.47 -6.61 9.69
C ALA A 95 -7.37 -6.95 11.18
N SER A 96 -8.53 -6.95 11.85
CA SER A 96 -8.66 -7.40 13.24
C SER A 96 -9.23 -8.80 13.24
N PHE A 97 -8.52 -9.71 13.90
CA PHE A 97 -8.97 -11.07 14.18
C PHE A 97 -8.99 -11.26 15.68
N GLU A 98 -10.20 -11.35 16.26
CA GLU A 98 -10.40 -11.47 17.71
C GLU A 98 -9.60 -10.44 18.52
N GLU A 99 -8.47 -10.84 19.09
CA GLU A 99 -7.62 -9.98 19.95
C GLU A 99 -6.35 -9.51 19.22
N SER A 100 -6.12 -9.90 17.96
CA SER A 100 -4.92 -9.55 17.17
C SER A 100 -5.22 -8.57 16.04
N ILE A 101 -4.21 -7.79 15.67
CA ILE A 101 -4.21 -6.96 14.47
C ILE A 101 -3.15 -7.51 13.53
N GLU A 102 -3.61 -7.98 12.38
CA GLU A 102 -2.76 -8.59 11.37
C GLU A 102 -2.64 -7.67 10.15
N GLN A 103 -1.45 -7.72 9.53
CA GLN A 103 -1.16 -6.93 8.34
C GLN A 103 -0.65 -7.83 7.22
N ARG A 104 -1.10 -7.56 6.01
CA ARG A 104 -0.64 -8.27 4.83
C ARG A 104 -0.47 -7.32 3.66
N GLU A 105 0.66 -7.47 2.97
CA GLU A 105 0.94 -6.80 1.72
C GLU A 105 1.28 -7.83 0.66
N LEU A 106 0.80 -7.60 -0.55
CA LEU A 106 1.19 -8.35 -1.74
C LEU A 106 1.15 -7.43 -2.95
N PHE A 107 2.15 -7.58 -3.82
CA PHE A 107 2.22 -6.95 -5.12
C PHE A 107 2.60 -8.01 -6.16
N SER A 108 1.85 -8.12 -7.24
CA SER A 108 2.01 -9.17 -8.26
C SER A 108 1.53 -8.68 -9.62
N ASP A 109 2.14 -9.16 -10.70
CA ASP A 109 1.65 -8.94 -12.06
C ASP A 109 0.63 -10.01 -12.49
N ASP A 110 0.31 -10.95 -11.60
CA ASP A 110 -0.67 -12.02 -11.82
C ASP A 110 -1.83 -11.90 -10.83
N VAL A 111 -3.03 -11.67 -11.36
CA VAL A 111 -4.27 -11.51 -10.58
C VAL A 111 -4.65 -12.77 -9.79
N ALA A 112 -4.37 -13.97 -10.34
CA ALA A 112 -4.71 -15.22 -9.67
C ALA A 112 -3.78 -15.45 -8.46
N THR A 113 -2.50 -15.11 -8.62
CA THR A 113 -1.53 -15.12 -7.52
C THR A 113 -1.93 -14.13 -6.42
N ALA A 114 -2.30 -12.90 -6.78
CA ALA A 114 -2.73 -11.88 -5.83
C ALA A 114 -3.99 -12.33 -5.06
N PHE A 115 -4.99 -12.84 -5.76
CA PHE A 115 -6.21 -13.36 -5.14
C PHE A 115 -5.94 -14.57 -4.24
N GLY A 116 -5.15 -15.53 -4.72
CA GLY A 116 -4.83 -16.76 -3.97
C GLY A 116 -4.09 -16.45 -2.67
N ASP A 117 -3.16 -15.48 -2.69
CA ASP A 117 -2.42 -15.09 -1.50
C ASP A 117 -3.32 -14.46 -0.44
N ILE A 118 -4.20 -13.53 -0.82
CA ILE A 118 -5.13 -12.91 0.15
C ILE A 118 -6.10 -13.93 0.73
N ALA A 119 -6.61 -14.85 -0.09
CA ALA A 119 -7.55 -15.88 0.35
C ALA A 119 -6.89 -16.85 1.34
N GLN A 120 -5.69 -17.34 1.03
CA GLN A 120 -4.94 -18.24 1.91
C GLN A 120 -4.50 -17.53 3.20
N TRP A 121 -4.03 -16.28 3.09
CA TRP A 121 -3.68 -15.48 4.25
C TRP A 121 -4.89 -15.30 5.17
N TYR A 122 -6.04 -14.93 4.64
CA TYR A 122 -7.25 -14.74 5.45
C TYR A 122 -7.65 -16.02 6.17
N ALA A 123 -7.67 -17.15 5.46
CA ALA A 123 -8.00 -18.45 6.04
C ALA A 123 -7.01 -18.89 7.14
N SER A 124 -5.74 -18.52 7.01
CA SER A 124 -4.71 -18.83 8.01
C SER A 124 -4.81 -18.02 9.29
N GLN A 125 -5.59 -16.93 9.31
CA GLN A 125 -5.83 -16.13 10.52
C GLN A 125 -6.96 -16.71 11.39
N VAL A 126 -7.75 -17.62 10.83
CA VAL A 126 -8.83 -18.28 11.60
C VAL A 126 -8.23 -19.42 12.40
N GLU A 127 -8.36 -19.39 13.72
CA GLU A 127 -7.93 -20.49 14.59
C GLU A 127 -8.83 -21.71 14.35
N ALA A 128 -8.30 -22.74 13.71
CA ALA A 128 -8.99 -23.99 13.44
C ALA A 128 -8.00 -25.17 13.40
N ASP A 129 -8.48 -26.36 13.80
CA ASP A 129 -7.74 -27.61 13.64
C ASP A 129 -7.79 -28.16 12.19
N ALA A 130 -7.95 -27.25 11.22
CA ALA A 130 -8.12 -27.58 9.80
C ALA A 130 -7.08 -26.82 8.95
N SER A 131 -6.79 -27.33 7.76
CA SER A 131 -5.90 -26.64 6.83
C SER A 131 -6.52 -25.32 6.31
N PRO A 132 -5.72 -24.31 5.90
CA PRO A 132 -6.25 -23.09 5.32
C PRO A 132 -7.17 -23.32 4.10
N ALA A 133 -6.95 -24.37 3.33
CA ALA A 133 -7.81 -24.74 2.21
C ALA A 133 -9.20 -25.22 2.68
N GLU A 134 -9.25 -26.03 3.73
CA GLU A 134 -10.51 -26.47 4.35
C GLU A 134 -11.25 -25.32 5.01
N VAL A 135 -10.51 -24.48 5.76
CA VAL A 135 -11.07 -23.26 6.38
C VAL A 135 -11.68 -22.35 5.31
N LEU A 136 -11.01 -22.13 4.18
CA LEU A 136 -11.53 -21.33 3.08
C LEU A 136 -12.83 -21.91 2.52
N GLY A 137 -12.89 -23.23 2.31
CA GLY A 137 -14.11 -23.91 1.86
C GLY A 137 -15.27 -23.75 2.83
N ILE A 138 -15.01 -23.91 4.13
CA ILE A 138 -16.01 -23.72 5.19
C ILE A 138 -16.51 -22.28 5.24
N LEU A 139 -15.59 -21.29 5.15
CA LEU A 139 -15.95 -19.88 5.15
C LEU A 139 -16.83 -19.48 3.96
N LEU A 140 -16.51 -19.98 2.76
CA LEU A 140 -17.31 -19.74 1.56
C LEU A 140 -18.73 -20.30 1.71
N LEU A 141 -18.88 -21.50 2.26
CA LEU A 141 -20.19 -22.11 2.54
C LEU A 141 -20.95 -21.35 3.63
N ALA A 142 -20.27 -20.99 4.72
CA ALA A 142 -20.90 -20.32 5.86
C ALA A 142 -21.31 -18.86 5.55
N SER A 143 -20.63 -18.22 4.60
CA SER A 143 -20.95 -16.84 4.17
C SER A 143 -21.99 -16.73 3.06
N ASP A 144 -22.59 -17.85 2.64
CA ASP A 144 -23.50 -17.92 1.49
C ASP A 144 -22.87 -17.34 0.19
N THR A 145 -21.55 -17.48 0.07
CA THR A 145 -20.82 -16.97 -1.12
C THR A 145 -20.91 -18.00 -2.24
N ASP A 146 -21.61 -17.64 -3.31
CA ASP A 146 -21.72 -18.49 -4.49
C ASP A 146 -20.43 -18.53 -5.30
N VAL A 147 -19.91 -19.73 -5.53
CA VAL A 147 -18.74 -19.96 -6.39
C VAL A 147 -19.12 -20.87 -7.55
N THR A 148 -19.00 -20.36 -8.77
CA THR A 148 -19.26 -21.15 -9.98
C THR A 148 -17.95 -21.56 -10.65
N PHE A 149 -17.64 -22.84 -10.62
CA PHE A 149 -16.49 -23.39 -11.34
C PHE A 149 -16.85 -23.78 -12.78
N PRO A 150 -15.96 -23.54 -13.77
CA PRO A 150 -16.13 -24.07 -15.10
C PRO A 150 -16.22 -25.61 -15.09
N THR A 151 -17.09 -26.22 -15.92
CA THR A 151 -17.28 -27.67 -15.96
C THR A 151 -15.97 -28.45 -16.23
N LYS A 152 -15.00 -27.82 -16.89
CA LYS A 152 -13.70 -28.45 -17.18
C LYS A 152 -12.91 -28.86 -15.94
N VAL A 153 -13.21 -28.30 -14.76
CA VAL A 153 -12.51 -28.68 -13.50
C VAL A 153 -12.93 -30.07 -12.99
N LEU A 154 -14.08 -30.58 -13.44
CA LEU A 154 -14.58 -31.88 -13.00
C LEU A 154 -13.70 -33.03 -13.47
N ALA A 155 -13.20 -33.01 -14.68
CA ALA A 155 -12.37 -34.09 -15.21
C ALA A 155 -11.04 -34.30 -14.45
N PRO A 156 -10.28 -33.27 -14.06
CA PRO A 156 -9.16 -33.40 -13.16
C PRO A 156 -9.54 -33.99 -11.79
N VAL A 157 -10.62 -33.52 -11.20
CA VAL A 157 -11.11 -34.04 -9.91
C VAL A 157 -11.43 -35.53 -9.98
N LEU A 158 -12.17 -35.97 -10.99
CA LEU A 158 -12.46 -37.39 -11.18
C LEU A 158 -11.18 -38.22 -11.33
N ARG A 159 -10.24 -37.77 -12.14
CA ARG A 159 -8.97 -38.43 -12.39
C ARG A 159 -8.14 -38.59 -11.11
N GLU A 160 -8.10 -37.57 -10.26
CA GLU A 160 -7.41 -37.60 -8.96
C GLU A 160 -7.98 -38.67 -8.05
N GLN A 161 -9.30 -38.85 -8.10
CA GLN A 161 -10.01 -39.90 -7.33
C GLN A 161 -9.99 -41.27 -8.02
N GLY A 162 -9.29 -41.41 -9.15
CA GLY A 162 -9.25 -42.64 -9.93
C GLY A 162 -10.57 -42.98 -10.63
N LEU A 163 -11.43 -41.98 -10.82
CA LEU A 163 -12.75 -42.11 -11.41
C LEU A 163 -12.78 -41.59 -12.85
N THR A 164 -13.80 -42.06 -13.58
CA THR A 164 -14.12 -41.66 -14.95
C THR A 164 -15.52 -41.09 -15.06
N LEU A 165 -15.91 -40.59 -16.25
CA LEU A 165 -17.29 -40.11 -16.48
C LEU A 165 -18.35 -41.28 -16.51
N ASP A 166 -17.91 -42.53 -16.59
CA ASP A 166 -18.77 -43.69 -16.62
C ASP A 166 -19.09 -44.22 -15.21
N ASP A 167 -18.37 -43.76 -14.19
CA ASP A 167 -18.59 -44.11 -12.81
C ASP A 167 -19.82 -43.38 -12.23
N SER A 168 -20.40 -43.94 -11.17
CA SER A 168 -21.60 -43.41 -10.60
C SER A 168 -21.32 -42.18 -9.70
N ILE A 169 -22.32 -41.33 -9.53
CA ILE A 169 -22.26 -40.26 -8.52
C ILE A 169 -22.02 -40.81 -7.12
N GLY A 170 -22.52 -42.03 -6.84
CA GLY A 170 -22.28 -42.67 -5.56
C GLY A 170 -20.79 -42.97 -5.34
N ASP A 171 -20.10 -43.47 -6.34
CA ASP A 171 -18.65 -43.72 -6.29
C ASP A 171 -17.87 -42.42 -6.03
N LEU A 172 -18.27 -41.33 -6.66
CA LEU A 172 -17.68 -40.02 -6.41
C LEU A 172 -17.90 -39.55 -4.97
N VAL A 173 -19.09 -39.66 -4.44
CA VAL A 173 -19.40 -39.26 -3.05
C VAL A 173 -18.60 -40.11 -2.07
N GLU A 174 -18.46 -41.43 -2.33
CA GLU A 174 -17.64 -42.34 -1.49
C GLU A 174 -16.16 -41.96 -1.55
N ALA A 175 -15.62 -41.67 -2.74
CA ALA A 175 -14.24 -41.24 -2.91
C ALA A 175 -13.91 -39.88 -2.20
N LEU A 176 -14.85 -39.00 -2.13
CA LEU A 176 -14.71 -37.69 -1.47
C LEU A 176 -15.03 -37.69 0.03
N ALA A 177 -15.47 -38.83 0.59
CA ALA A 177 -15.93 -38.86 1.98
C ALA A 177 -14.83 -38.61 3.03
N GLY A 178 -13.55 -38.82 2.68
CA GLY A 178 -12.40 -38.64 3.58
C GLY A 178 -11.88 -37.20 3.55
N ASP A 179 -11.46 -36.76 2.37
CA ASP A 179 -10.67 -35.54 2.20
C ASP A 179 -11.48 -34.36 1.62
N GLY A 180 -12.76 -34.59 1.30
CA GLY A 180 -13.61 -33.57 0.69
C GLY A 180 -13.29 -33.31 -0.77
N LEU A 181 -13.94 -32.28 -1.35
CA LEU A 181 -13.76 -31.87 -2.72
C LEU A 181 -12.75 -30.71 -2.79
N GLN A 182 -11.54 -31.00 -3.28
CA GLN A 182 -10.52 -29.98 -3.49
C GLN A 182 -10.48 -29.52 -4.94
N ILE A 183 -10.55 -28.19 -5.18
CA ILE A 183 -10.45 -27.53 -6.48
C ILE A 183 -9.44 -26.39 -6.39
N PRO A 184 -8.35 -26.37 -7.20
CA PRO A 184 -7.90 -27.44 -8.09
C PRO A 184 -7.41 -28.67 -7.33
N PRO A 185 -7.38 -29.86 -7.97
CA PRO A 185 -6.82 -31.04 -7.33
C PRO A 185 -5.32 -30.87 -7.02
N PRO A 186 -4.80 -31.51 -5.97
CA PRO A 186 -3.47 -31.23 -5.41
C PRO A 186 -2.29 -31.45 -6.38
N ASN A 187 -2.45 -32.29 -7.39
CA ASN A 187 -1.38 -32.65 -8.33
C ASN A 187 -1.35 -31.82 -9.63
N GLU A 188 -2.20 -30.82 -9.79
CA GLU A 188 -2.22 -29.94 -10.98
C GLU A 188 -1.54 -28.57 -10.75
N LYS A 189 -0.44 -28.52 -10.00
CA LYS A 189 0.39 -27.30 -9.87
C LYS A 189 1.52 -27.31 -10.88
#